data_9d6300250473349e2f429e3d3f699a1f
#
_entry.id   9d6300250473349e2f429e3d3f699a1f
#
_cell.length_a   1.000
_cell.length_b   1.000
_cell.length_c   1.000
_cell.angle_alpha   90.00
_cell.angle_beta   90.00
_cell.angle_gamma   90.00
#
_symmetry.space_group_name_H-M   'P 1'
#
loop_
_entity.id
_entity.type
_entity.pdbx_description
1 polymer ?
#
loop_
_entity_poly.entity_id
_entity_poly.type
_entity_poly.pdbx_seq_one_letter_code
_entity_poly.pdbx_strand_id
1 'polypeptide(L)'
;GSTLGGQGISVVSYSDKQGAALEYIKWFAQPDVQAKWWELGGYSAHNSVLNSPDFKTSQPFAADFLVAMNDVKDFWQEPAYAELLLAMQKRLHDYIVADQGTAKEALDLLIEDWTEVFEDEGKL
;
A
#
# COMPACT_ATOMS: atom_id res chain seq x y z
N GLY A 1 -6.18 -2.34 -14.14
CA GLY A 1 -6.34 -1.70 -12.84
C GLY A 1 -5.01 -1.30 -12.21
N SER A 2 -5.05 -0.42 -11.26
CA SER A 2 -3.90 0.01 -10.47
C SER A 2 -4.10 -0.42 -9.02
N THR A 3 -3.00 -0.61 -8.28
CA THR A 3 -3.06 -0.94 -6.86
C THR A 3 -3.38 0.31 -6.05
N LEU A 4 -4.34 0.21 -5.14
CA LEU A 4 -4.57 1.25 -4.13
C LEU A 4 -3.36 1.25 -3.17
N GLY A 5 -2.62 2.33 -3.17
CA GLY A 5 -1.55 2.58 -2.21
C GLY A 5 -2.00 3.55 -1.13
N GLY A 6 -1.19 3.70 -0.12
CA GLY A 6 -1.43 4.68 0.93
C GLY A 6 -0.83 4.27 2.27
N GLN A 7 -0.92 5.17 3.22
CA GLN A 7 -0.41 4.97 4.58
C GLN A 7 -1.50 5.37 5.57
N GLY A 8 -1.83 4.47 6.47
CA GLY A 8 -2.69 4.76 7.61
C GLY A 8 -1.89 5.34 8.76
N ILE A 9 -2.48 6.28 9.48
CA ILE A 9 -1.94 6.78 10.75
C ILE A 9 -2.88 6.39 11.90
N SER A 10 -2.34 5.86 12.97
CA SER A 10 -3.10 5.43 14.14
C SER A 10 -2.41 5.78 15.45
N VAL A 11 -3.20 5.85 16.53
CA VAL A 11 -2.68 6.04 17.87
C VAL A 11 -2.38 4.68 18.49
N VAL A 12 -1.17 4.53 18.99
CA VAL A 12 -0.75 3.30 19.68
C VAL A 12 -1.47 3.22 21.04
N SER A 13 -2.17 2.11 21.28
CA SER A 13 -3.05 1.94 22.46
C SER A 13 -2.33 1.99 23.82
N TYR A 14 -1.07 1.61 23.86
CA TYR A 14 -0.23 1.61 25.06
C TYR A 14 0.68 2.85 25.18
N SER A 15 0.47 3.89 24.34
CA SER A 15 1.21 5.15 24.45
C SER A 15 0.67 5.99 25.60
N ASP A 16 1.56 6.62 26.35
CA ASP A 16 1.24 7.63 27.37
C ASP A 16 0.97 9.02 26.75
N LYS A 17 1.13 9.16 25.44
CA LYS A 17 0.95 10.40 24.66
C LYS A 17 -0.25 10.36 23.71
N GLN A 18 -1.23 9.52 23.97
CA GLN A 18 -2.40 9.33 23.09
C GLN A 18 -3.12 10.67 22.77
N GLY A 19 -3.27 11.55 23.78
CA GLY A 19 -3.92 12.84 23.59
C GLY A 19 -3.20 13.71 22.54
N ALA A 20 -1.87 13.84 22.68
CA ALA A 20 -1.07 14.60 21.72
C ALA A 20 -1.05 13.96 20.32
N ALA A 21 -0.99 12.64 20.25
CA ALA A 21 -1.06 11.91 18.97
C ALA A 21 -2.41 12.13 18.28
N LEU A 22 -3.51 12.10 19.03
CA LEU A 22 -4.84 12.37 18.50
C LEU A 22 -4.99 13.81 17.98
N GLU A 23 -4.46 14.79 18.71
CA GLU A 23 -4.45 16.18 18.25
C GLU A 23 -3.64 16.38 16.97
N TYR A 24 -2.50 15.69 16.83
CA TYR A 24 -1.73 15.69 15.60
C TYR A 24 -2.54 15.10 14.42
N ILE A 25 -3.20 13.96 14.62
CA ILE A 25 -4.04 13.33 13.56
C ILE A 25 -5.18 14.27 13.16
N LYS A 26 -5.86 14.88 14.13
CA LYS A 26 -6.94 15.85 13.84
C LYS A 26 -6.43 17.07 13.09
N TRP A 27 -5.28 17.59 13.47
CA TRP A 27 -4.65 18.71 12.75
C TRP A 27 -4.29 18.31 11.32
N PHE A 28 -3.62 17.17 11.14
CA PHE A 28 -3.21 16.70 9.81
C PHE A 28 -4.41 16.41 8.89
N ALA A 29 -5.55 16.01 9.44
CA ALA A 29 -6.77 15.75 8.70
C ALA A 29 -7.55 17.02 8.30
N GLN A 30 -7.11 18.22 8.68
CA GLN A 30 -7.80 19.46 8.31
C GLN A 30 -7.68 19.74 6.81
N PRO A 31 -8.74 20.26 6.16
CA PRO A 31 -8.74 20.50 4.72
C PRO A 31 -7.61 21.39 4.20
N ASP A 32 -7.28 22.44 4.91
CA ASP A 32 -6.20 23.39 4.58
C ASP A 32 -4.82 22.76 4.72
N VAL A 33 -4.62 21.93 5.74
CA VAL A 33 -3.39 21.17 5.95
C VAL A 33 -3.22 20.13 4.83
N GLN A 34 -4.30 19.44 4.47
CA GLN A 34 -4.30 18.46 3.39
C GLN A 34 -4.10 19.11 2.01
N ALA A 35 -4.63 20.30 1.78
CA ALA A 35 -4.36 21.08 0.57
C ALA A 35 -2.87 21.45 0.49
N LYS A 36 -2.28 21.92 1.61
CA LYS A 36 -0.86 22.22 1.67
C LYS A 36 0.03 20.99 1.50
N TRP A 37 -0.39 19.86 2.07
CA TRP A 37 0.27 18.57 1.88
C TRP A 37 0.34 18.17 0.39
N TRP A 38 -0.77 18.34 -0.34
CA TRP A 38 -0.83 18.09 -1.78
C TRP A 38 0.11 19.04 -2.57
N GLU A 39 0.12 20.33 -2.27
CA GLU A 39 1.03 21.32 -2.90
C GLU A 39 2.52 20.93 -2.74
N LEU A 40 2.87 20.33 -1.59
CA LEU A 40 4.23 19.90 -1.27
C LEU A 40 4.58 18.53 -1.86
N GLY A 41 3.69 17.91 -2.65
CA GLY A 41 3.91 16.63 -3.32
C GLY A 41 3.43 15.40 -2.54
N GLY A 42 2.72 15.61 -1.42
CA GLY A 42 2.06 14.51 -0.69
C GLY A 42 0.73 14.12 -1.35
N TYR A 43 0.33 12.88 -1.21
CA TYR A 43 -0.97 12.40 -1.69
C TYR A 43 -2.03 12.62 -0.62
N SER A 44 -3.06 13.40 -0.94
CA SER A 44 -4.18 13.64 -0.04
C SER A 44 -5.34 12.70 -0.33
N ALA A 45 -5.92 12.11 0.73
CA ALA A 45 -7.18 11.36 0.65
C ALA A 45 -8.41 12.25 0.92
N HIS A 46 -8.22 13.57 1.12
CA HIS A 46 -9.31 14.44 1.52
C HIS A 46 -10.16 14.90 0.33
N ASN A 47 -11.45 14.62 0.37
CA ASN A 47 -12.38 14.92 -0.73
C ASN A 47 -12.41 16.41 -1.12
N SER A 48 -12.21 17.35 -0.19
CA SER A 48 -12.17 18.77 -0.52
C SER A 48 -10.98 19.14 -1.39
N VAL A 49 -9.86 18.42 -1.26
CA VAL A 49 -8.68 18.59 -2.10
C VAL A 49 -8.92 17.94 -3.46
N LEU A 50 -9.35 16.68 -3.49
CA LEU A 50 -9.58 15.93 -4.72
C LEU A 50 -10.67 16.54 -5.62
N ASN A 51 -11.67 17.16 -5.02
CA ASN A 51 -12.77 17.83 -5.74
C ASN A 51 -12.56 19.34 -5.92
N SER A 52 -11.38 19.88 -5.57
CA SER A 52 -11.12 21.31 -5.80
C SER A 52 -11.10 21.63 -7.29
N PRO A 53 -11.56 22.82 -7.69
CA PRO A 53 -11.62 23.21 -9.12
C PRO A 53 -10.29 23.10 -9.85
N ASP A 54 -9.20 23.42 -9.15
CA ASP A 54 -7.86 23.46 -9.71
C ASP A 54 -7.08 22.15 -9.56
N PHE A 55 -7.67 21.13 -8.95
CA PHE A 55 -6.97 19.87 -8.67
C PHE A 55 -6.32 19.27 -9.93
N LYS A 56 -7.09 19.17 -11.02
CA LYS A 56 -6.64 18.54 -12.27
C LYS A 56 -5.45 19.22 -12.93
N THR A 57 -5.23 20.49 -12.63
CA THR A 57 -4.14 21.30 -13.20
C THR A 57 -3.02 21.56 -12.20
N SER A 58 -3.21 21.19 -10.94
CA SER A 58 -2.27 21.47 -9.85
C SER A 58 -0.95 20.67 -9.95
N GLN A 59 -1.01 19.48 -10.57
CA GLN A 59 0.14 18.62 -10.83
C GLN A 59 0.01 17.97 -12.21
N PRO A 60 1.11 17.67 -12.91
CA PRO A 60 1.06 17.08 -14.26
C PRO A 60 0.28 15.77 -14.36
N PHE A 61 0.21 15.00 -13.26
CA PHE A 61 -0.44 13.70 -13.17
C PHE A 61 -1.83 13.73 -12.51
N ALA A 62 -2.30 14.89 -12.01
CA ALA A 62 -3.49 14.97 -11.17
C ALA A 62 -4.77 14.52 -11.88
N ALA A 63 -4.91 14.83 -13.17
CA ALA A 63 -6.07 14.41 -13.94
C ALA A 63 -6.12 12.88 -14.11
N ASP A 64 -4.97 12.27 -14.47
CA ASP A 64 -4.85 10.82 -14.63
C ASP A 64 -4.98 10.09 -13.29
N PHE A 65 -4.49 10.69 -12.21
CA PHE A 65 -4.66 10.17 -10.85
C PHE A 65 -6.15 10.02 -10.49
N LEU A 66 -6.98 11.04 -10.76
CA LEU A 66 -8.42 10.95 -10.48
C LEU A 66 -9.12 9.86 -11.32
N VAL A 67 -8.70 9.66 -12.56
CA VAL A 67 -9.22 8.58 -13.40
C VAL A 67 -8.82 7.24 -12.83
N ALA A 68 -7.54 7.06 -12.49
CA ALA A 68 -7.02 5.82 -11.93
C ALA A 68 -7.70 5.43 -10.61
N MET A 69 -8.09 6.41 -9.77
CA MET A 69 -8.78 6.16 -8.50
C MET A 69 -10.14 5.46 -8.66
N ASN A 70 -10.73 5.44 -9.85
CA ASN A 70 -11.97 4.67 -10.11
C ASN A 70 -11.69 3.17 -10.32
N ASP A 71 -10.48 2.81 -10.70
CA ASP A 71 -10.10 1.45 -11.09
C ASP A 71 -9.08 0.81 -10.15
N VAL A 72 -8.73 1.48 -9.02
CA VAL A 72 -7.81 0.93 -8.04
C VAL A 72 -8.41 -0.26 -7.33
N LYS A 73 -7.57 -1.24 -7.05
CA LYS A 73 -7.87 -2.40 -6.22
C LYS A 73 -6.96 -2.38 -4.99
N ASP A 74 -7.53 -2.75 -3.86
CA ASP A 74 -6.77 -2.92 -2.62
C ASP A 74 -5.77 -4.07 -2.77
N PHE A 75 -4.80 -4.13 -1.86
CA PHE A 75 -3.90 -5.26 -1.75
C PHE A 75 -4.68 -6.55 -1.52
N TRP A 76 -4.08 -7.66 -1.91
CA TRP A 76 -4.63 -8.97 -1.62
C TRP A 76 -4.76 -9.15 -0.10
N GLN A 77 -6.01 -9.22 0.36
CA GLN A 77 -6.35 -9.31 1.80
C GLN A 77 -6.32 -10.77 2.26
N GLU A 78 -5.17 -11.41 2.10
CA GLU A 78 -4.90 -12.76 2.57
C GLU A 78 -4.23 -12.66 3.95
N PRO A 79 -4.78 -13.31 5.01
CA PRO A 79 -4.18 -13.28 6.35
C PRO A 79 -2.71 -13.73 6.37
N ALA A 80 -2.37 -14.76 5.60
CA ALA A 80 -1.00 -15.25 5.45
C ALA A 80 -0.14 -14.44 4.45
N TYR A 81 -0.61 -13.28 3.97
CA TYR A 81 0.06 -12.50 2.92
C TYR A 81 1.54 -12.23 3.21
N ALA A 82 1.88 -11.96 4.46
CA ALA A 82 3.28 -11.66 4.83
C ALA A 82 4.20 -12.86 4.59
N GLU A 83 3.76 -14.07 4.89
CA GLU A 83 4.52 -15.31 4.68
C GLU A 83 4.64 -15.63 3.20
N LEU A 84 3.52 -15.53 2.46
CA LEU A 84 3.50 -15.69 1.01
C LEU A 84 4.44 -14.69 0.31
N LEU A 85 4.45 -13.42 0.76
CA LEU A 85 5.32 -12.38 0.23
C LEU A 85 6.80 -12.69 0.49
N LEU A 86 7.16 -13.13 1.69
CA LEU A 86 8.54 -13.49 2.04
C LEU A 86 9.05 -14.66 1.19
N ALA A 87 8.25 -15.70 1.01
CA ALA A 87 8.58 -16.82 0.12
C ALA A 87 8.80 -16.33 -1.32
N MET A 88 7.88 -15.52 -1.85
CA MET A 88 7.99 -14.97 -3.19
C MET A 88 9.25 -14.12 -3.37
N GLN A 89 9.52 -13.20 -2.43
CA GLN A 89 10.69 -12.34 -2.48
C GLN A 89 11.98 -13.17 -2.48
N LYS A 90 12.05 -14.20 -1.63
CA LYS A 90 13.21 -15.08 -1.55
C LYS A 90 13.44 -15.83 -2.88
N ARG A 91 12.45 -16.54 -3.38
CA ARG A 91 12.58 -17.36 -4.59
C ARG A 91 12.90 -16.53 -5.82
N LEU A 92 12.26 -15.37 -5.99
CA LEU A 92 12.54 -14.48 -7.10
C LEU A 92 13.90 -13.79 -6.96
N HIS A 93 14.32 -13.41 -5.75
CA HIS A 93 15.66 -12.86 -5.52
C HIS A 93 16.75 -13.88 -5.85
N ASP A 94 16.61 -15.13 -5.39
CA ASP A 94 17.58 -16.18 -5.65
C ASP A 94 17.79 -16.39 -7.17
N TYR A 95 16.69 -16.36 -7.95
CA TYR A 95 16.78 -16.47 -9.41
C TYR A 95 17.28 -15.17 -10.09
N ILE A 96 16.65 -14.01 -9.82
CA ILE A 96 16.86 -12.77 -10.59
C ILE A 96 18.18 -12.09 -10.21
N VAL A 97 18.51 -12.08 -8.92
CA VAL A 97 19.65 -11.31 -8.37
C VAL A 97 20.86 -12.20 -8.14
N ALA A 98 20.63 -13.39 -7.58
CA ALA A 98 21.72 -14.32 -7.27
C ALA A 98 22.05 -15.31 -8.40
N ASP A 99 21.35 -15.23 -9.54
CA ASP A 99 21.55 -16.07 -10.75
C ASP A 99 21.52 -17.59 -10.45
N GLN A 100 20.61 -18.00 -9.55
CA GLN A 100 20.47 -19.38 -9.12
C GLN A 100 19.31 -20.08 -9.82
N GLY A 101 19.60 -21.19 -10.47
CA GLY A 101 18.60 -22.04 -11.12
C GLY A 101 17.95 -21.41 -12.36
N THR A 102 16.73 -21.80 -12.61
CA THR A 102 15.90 -21.33 -13.73
C THR A 102 14.61 -20.67 -13.24
N ALA A 103 13.97 -19.85 -14.07
CA ALA A 103 12.68 -19.25 -13.76
C ALA A 103 11.63 -20.31 -13.40
N LYS A 104 11.66 -21.46 -14.10
CA LYS A 104 10.72 -22.56 -13.81
C LYS A 104 10.97 -23.15 -12.42
N GLU A 105 12.20 -23.45 -12.09
CA GLU A 105 12.55 -23.98 -10.75
C GLU A 105 12.17 -23.01 -9.64
N ALA A 106 12.43 -21.71 -9.81
CA ALA A 106 12.07 -20.70 -8.84
C ALA A 106 10.53 -20.64 -8.62
N LEU A 107 9.75 -20.76 -9.68
CA LEU A 107 8.29 -20.76 -9.59
C LEU A 107 7.74 -22.08 -9.03
N ASP A 108 8.32 -23.22 -9.39
CA ASP A 108 7.92 -24.52 -8.83
C ASP A 108 8.16 -24.54 -7.30
N LEU A 109 9.33 -24.09 -6.84
CA LEU A 109 9.64 -23.95 -5.42
C LEU A 109 8.73 -22.94 -4.71
N LEU A 110 8.35 -21.86 -5.38
CA LEU A 110 7.40 -20.90 -4.84
C LEU A 110 6.00 -21.52 -4.66
N ILE A 111 5.56 -22.35 -5.60
CA ILE A 111 4.29 -23.09 -5.49
C ILE A 111 4.34 -24.03 -4.29
N GLU A 112 5.45 -24.74 -4.07
CA GLU A 112 5.63 -25.62 -2.91
C GLU A 112 5.52 -24.81 -1.60
N ASP A 113 6.27 -23.72 -1.46
CA ASP A 113 6.24 -22.86 -0.28
C ASP A 113 4.81 -22.31 -0.02
N TRP A 114 4.10 -21.86 -1.05
CA TRP A 114 2.75 -21.33 -0.90
C TRP A 114 1.71 -22.40 -0.58
N THR A 115 1.91 -23.61 -1.11
CA THR A 115 1.04 -24.76 -0.80
C THR A 115 1.15 -25.09 0.69
N GLU A 116 2.37 -25.16 1.24
CA GLU A 116 2.59 -25.40 2.67
C GLU A 116 1.88 -24.35 3.54
N VAL A 117 2.04 -23.05 3.19
CA VAL A 117 1.36 -21.97 3.92
C VAL A 117 -0.16 -22.11 3.89
N PHE A 118 -0.75 -22.47 2.74
CA PHE A 118 -2.20 -22.65 2.64
C PHE A 118 -2.71 -23.91 3.31
N GLU A 119 -1.91 -24.99 3.36
CA GLU A 119 -2.22 -26.19 4.13
C GLU A 119 -2.23 -25.89 5.63
N ASP A 120 -1.22 -25.16 6.14
CA ASP A 120 -1.13 -24.76 7.55
C ASP A 120 -2.30 -23.84 7.97
N GLU A 121 -2.78 -23.00 7.06
CA GLU A 121 -3.96 -22.16 7.24
C GLU A 121 -5.30 -22.94 7.08
N GLY A 122 -5.25 -24.22 6.72
CA GLY A 122 -6.45 -25.06 6.50
C GLY A 122 -7.28 -24.66 5.28
N LYS A 123 -6.63 -24.13 4.24
CA LYS A 123 -7.28 -23.66 3.00
C LYS A 123 -7.11 -24.63 1.83
N LEU A 124 -6.26 -25.63 1.98
CA LEU A 124 -6.05 -26.74 1.06
C LEU A 124 -6.28 -28.08 1.76
#